data_2b2c5f189e79fbcb4fb0a50faa2bfbc7
#
_entry.id   2b2c5f189e79fbcb4fb0a50faa2bfbc7
#
_cell.length_a   1.000
_cell.length_b   1.000
_cell.length_c   1.000
_cell.angle_alpha   90.00
_cell.angle_beta   90.00
_cell.angle_gamma   90.00
#
_symmetry.space_group_name_H-M   'P 1'
#
loop_
_entity.id
_entity.type
_entity.pdbx_description
1 polymer ?
#
loop_
_entity_poly.entity_id
_entity_poly.type
_entity_poly.pdbx_seq_one_letter_code
_entity_poly.pdbx_strand_id
1 'polypeptide(L)'
;MIRSRINQGIHLLLFLQCLVGCSGLLPKEKTITVGVWDTFEEAQHTFEKIIPHQTSLDELEELNINPEKNANISILNYSDVTSRFILGLSIEGYELDTGVKECILAKTNCRGYEINERVIRRKRYGSFWADLLNFKRKTDTVGWRFSGIILINNGIVVYKLSSGQPAIHEKKEQKNPLGPLQSGGIAADVLADEF
;
A
#
# COMPACT_ATOMS: atom_id res chain seq x y z
N MET A 1 31.60 56.03 -0.36
CA MET A 1 31.71 54.79 -1.19
C MET A 1 31.91 53.49 -0.40
N ILE A 2 32.64 53.45 0.69
CA ILE A 2 32.94 52.23 1.47
C ILE A 2 31.70 51.70 2.19
N ARG A 3 30.82 52.53 2.77
CA ARG A 3 29.58 52.10 3.47
C ARG A 3 28.57 51.38 2.57
N SER A 4 28.48 51.78 1.30
CA SER A 4 27.58 51.14 0.32
C SER A 4 28.02 49.72 -0.03
N ARG A 5 29.31 49.48 -0.13
CA ARG A 5 29.87 48.13 -0.44
C ARG A 5 29.75 47.16 0.73
N ILE A 6 29.82 47.67 1.97
CA ILE A 6 29.64 46.86 3.16
C ILE A 6 28.18 46.40 3.28
N ASN A 7 27.20 47.29 3.04
CA ASN A 7 25.79 46.92 3.03
C ASN A 7 25.44 45.86 1.94
N GLN A 8 26.00 46.03 0.73
CA GLN A 8 25.81 45.05 -0.33
C GLN A 8 26.40 43.68 0.03
N GLY A 9 27.56 43.63 0.69
CA GLY A 9 28.15 42.37 1.17
C GLY A 9 27.30 41.66 2.23
N ILE A 10 26.73 42.45 3.16
CA ILE A 10 25.84 41.89 4.21
C ILE A 10 24.55 41.32 3.62
N HIS A 11 23.93 42.02 2.66
CA HIS A 11 22.72 41.51 1.99
C HIS A 11 23.00 40.26 1.15
N LEU A 12 24.16 40.18 0.49
CA LEU A 12 24.59 39.01 -0.27
C LEU A 12 24.84 37.81 0.66
N LEU A 13 25.46 38.04 1.83
CA LEU A 13 25.72 37.00 2.83
C LEU A 13 24.42 36.49 3.47
N LEU A 14 23.47 37.38 3.79
CA LEU A 14 22.14 37.02 4.29
C LEU A 14 21.35 36.22 3.25
N PHE A 15 21.43 36.60 1.98
CA PHE A 15 20.77 35.87 0.89
C PHE A 15 21.35 34.45 0.69
N LEU A 16 22.68 34.32 0.87
CA LEU A 16 23.37 33.03 0.77
C LEU A 16 22.99 32.07 1.90
N GLN A 17 22.67 32.56 3.09
CA GLN A 17 22.24 31.76 4.23
C GLN A 17 20.81 31.21 4.05
N CYS A 18 19.92 31.86 3.28
CA CYS A 18 18.60 31.37 2.94
C CYS A 18 18.62 30.22 1.95
N LEU A 19 19.75 29.97 1.27
CA LEU A 19 19.91 28.87 0.30
C LEU A 19 20.28 27.52 0.93
N VAL A 20 20.58 27.48 2.23
CA VAL A 20 20.78 26.22 2.97
C VAL A 20 19.41 25.61 3.19
N GLY A 21 18.92 24.89 2.18
CA GLY A 21 17.57 24.35 2.12
C GLY A 21 17.25 23.44 3.29
N CYS A 22 16.22 23.79 4.03
CA CYS A 22 15.64 22.95 5.06
C CYS A 22 15.07 21.66 4.44
N SER A 23 15.78 20.55 4.56
CA SER A 23 15.28 19.21 4.16
C SER A 23 13.97 18.83 4.87
N GLY A 24 13.61 19.55 5.94
CA GLY A 24 12.36 19.39 6.68
C GLY A 24 11.10 19.86 5.94
N LEU A 25 11.23 20.69 4.90
CA LEU A 25 10.11 21.20 4.09
C LEU A 25 9.66 20.23 2.98
N LEU A 26 10.39 19.14 2.76
CA LEU A 26 10.00 18.16 1.77
C LEU A 26 8.73 17.40 2.19
N PRO A 27 7.82 17.12 1.24
CA PRO A 27 6.60 16.40 1.51
C PRO A 27 6.84 15.02 2.13
N LYS A 28 5.99 14.71 3.12
CA LYS A 28 5.91 13.38 3.75
C LYS A 28 4.50 12.86 3.52
N GLU A 29 4.38 11.63 3.13
CA GLU A 29 3.10 10.94 2.95
C GLU A 29 3.08 9.70 3.83
N LYS A 30 1.98 9.48 4.53
CA LYS A 30 1.71 8.26 5.28
C LYS A 30 0.37 7.72 4.82
N THR A 31 0.39 6.61 4.09
CA THR A 31 -0.82 5.88 3.73
C THR A 31 -0.99 4.72 4.70
N ILE A 32 -2.06 4.73 5.46
CA ILE A 32 -2.45 3.64 6.36
C ILE A 32 -3.86 3.25 5.95
N THR A 33 -4.07 1.99 5.65
CA THR A 33 -5.39 1.39 5.80
C THR A 33 -5.59 1.23 7.30
N VAL A 34 -6.58 1.91 7.87
CA VAL A 34 -6.85 1.83 9.31
C VAL A 34 -7.26 0.41 9.62
N GLY A 35 -6.33 -0.37 10.11
CA GLY A 35 -6.47 -1.77 10.49
C GLY A 35 -6.28 -1.95 11.98
N VAL A 36 -6.44 -3.17 12.43
CA VAL A 36 -6.32 -3.55 13.85
C VAL A 36 -4.90 -3.98 14.22
N TRP A 37 -4.02 -4.16 13.23
CA TRP A 37 -2.63 -4.60 13.44
C TRP A 37 -1.63 -3.50 13.11
N ASP A 38 -0.68 -3.29 13.99
CA ASP A 38 0.35 -2.27 13.83
C ASP A 38 1.57 -2.79 13.04
N THR A 39 1.81 -4.09 13.04
CA THR A 39 2.95 -4.74 12.40
C THR A 39 2.53 -5.95 11.56
N PHE A 40 3.39 -6.33 10.61
CA PHE A 40 3.20 -7.55 9.81
C PHE A 40 3.20 -8.80 10.70
N GLU A 41 4.09 -8.86 11.67
CA GLU A 41 4.24 -9.97 12.60
C GLU A 41 2.97 -10.18 13.44
N GLU A 42 2.33 -9.09 13.87
CA GLU A 42 1.07 -9.14 14.61
C GLU A 42 -0.06 -9.69 13.72
N ALA A 43 -0.18 -9.19 12.49
CA ALA A 43 -1.14 -9.67 11.52
C ALA A 43 -0.95 -11.17 11.25
N GLN A 44 0.28 -11.58 10.97
CA GLN A 44 0.61 -12.99 10.71
C GLN A 44 0.32 -13.87 11.91
N HIS A 45 0.77 -13.49 13.10
CA HIS A 45 0.56 -14.27 14.33
C HIS A 45 -0.94 -14.41 14.66
N THR A 46 -1.74 -13.35 14.44
CA THR A 46 -3.19 -13.42 14.64
C THR A 46 -3.83 -14.36 13.61
N PHE A 47 -3.41 -14.27 12.37
CA PHE A 47 -3.92 -15.13 11.32
C PHE A 47 -3.53 -16.61 11.50
N GLU A 48 -2.38 -16.89 12.09
CA GLU A 48 -1.93 -18.25 12.41
C GLU A 48 -2.81 -18.96 13.43
N LYS A 49 -3.47 -18.22 14.35
CA LYS A 49 -4.40 -18.77 15.34
C LYS A 49 -5.66 -19.38 14.74
N ILE A 50 -6.00 -19.02 13.52
CA ILE A 50 -7.15 -19.59 12.81
C ILE A 50 -6.82 -21.03 12.43
N ILE A 51 -7.65 -21.98 12.86
CA ILE A 51 -7.48 -23.40 12.56
C ILE A 51 -8.63 -23.83 11.68
N PRO A 52 -8.39 -24.24 10.41
CA PRO A 52 -9.41 -24.77 9.54
C PRO A 52 -10.16 -25.96 10.18
N HIS A 53 -11.47 -26.04 9.94
CA HIS A 53 -12.41 -26.99 10.51
C HIS A 53 -12.61 -26.94 12.03
N GLN A 54 -12.09 -25.90 12.69
CA GLN A 54 -12.25 -25.67 14.12
C GLN A 54 -12.74 -24.25 14.43
N THR A 55 -12.07 -23.24 13.86
CA THR A 55 -12.37 -21.83 14.16
C THR A 55 -13.75 -21.45 13.61
N SER A 56 -14.59 -20.92 14.50
CA SER A 56 -15.92 -20.40 14.22
C SER A 56 -15.90 -18.91 13.83
N LEU A 57 -17.05 -18.39 13.37
CA LEU A 57 -17.22 -16.95 13.12
C LEU A 57 -17.06 -16.11 14.38
N ASP A 58 -17.53 -16.59 15.53
CA ASP A 58 -17.41 -15.86 16.80
C ASP A 58 -15.95 -15.75 17.24
N GLU A 59 -15.16 -16.81 17.06
CA GLU A 59 -13.72 -16.79 17.32
C GLU A 59 -12.96 -15.88 16.33
N LEU A 60 -13.39 -15.78 15.07
CA LEU A 60 -12.82 -14.80 14.14
C LEU A 60 -13.10 -13.36 14.60
N GLU A 61 -14.27 -13.10 15.15
CA GLU A 61 -14.61 -11.79 15.69
C GLU A 61 -13.75 -11.44 16.92
N GLU A 62 -13.47 -12.39 17.81
CA GLU A 62 -12.53 -12.24 18.93
C GLU A 62 -11.10 -11.92 18.46
N LEU A 63 -10.71 -12.43 17.31
CA LEU A 63 -9.44 -12.10 16.64
C LEU A 63 -9.47 -10.76 15.88
N ASN A 64 -10.54 -9.97 16.01
CA ASN A 64 -10.80 -8.75 15.24
C ASN A 64 -10.90 -8.95 13.71
N ILE A 65 -11.25 -10.16 13.29
CA ILE A 65 -11.49 -10.51 11.88
C ILE A 65 -13.00 -10.49 11.63
N ASN A 66 -13.56 -9.28 11.61
CA ASN A 66 -14.96 -9.03 11.32
C ASN A 66 -15.07 -7.90 10.26
N PRO A 67 -15.65 -8.17 9.06
CA PRO A 67 -15.79 -7.18 7.99
C PRO A 67 -16.67 -5.98 8.37
N GLU A 68 -17.56 -6.10 9.34
CA GLU A 68 -18.38 -4.98 9.81
C GLU A 68 -17.60 -3.98 10.69
N LYS A 69 -16.53 -4.45 11.34
CA LYS A 69 -15.70 -3.68 12.26
C LYS A 69 -14.34 -3.29 11.67
N ASN A 70 -13.90 -3.99 10.62
CA ASN A 70 -12.58 -3.77 10.00
C ASN A 70 -12.74 -3.46 8.50
N ALA A 71 -12.48 -2.21 8.12
CA ALA A 71 -12.58 -1.73 6.74
C ALA A 71 -11.61 -2.39 5.75
N ASN A 72 -10.60 -3.13 6.26
CA ASN A 72 -9.62 -3.85 5.44
C ASN A 72 -10.06 -5.28 5.10
N ILE A 73 -11.26 -5.67 5.54
CA ILE A 73 -11.82 -6.98 5.27
C ILE A 73 -12.98 -6.84 4.30
N SER A 74 -12.87 -7.48 3.15
CA SER A 74 -13.91 -7.57 2.14
C SER A 74 -14.59 -8.93 2.19
N ILE A 75 -15.90 -8.95 2.00
CA ILE A 75 -16.67 -10.19 1.89
C ILE A 75 -16.62 -10.67 0.44
N LEU A 76 -16.20 -11.90 0.23
CA LEU A 76 -16.23 -12.59 -1.06
C LEU A 76 -17.48 -13.46 -1.13
N ASN A 77 -18.28 -13.27 -2.16
CA ASN A 77 -19.39 -14.16 -2.48
C ASN A 77 -18.88 -15.41 -3.21
N TYR A 78 -19.79 -16.37 -3.46
CA TYR A 78 -19.49 -17.62 -4.17
C TYR A 78 -18.81 -17.39 -5.53
N SER A 79 -19.25 -16.40 -6.30
CA SER A 79 -18.67 -16.10 -7.62
C SER A 79 -17.24 -15.60 -7.51
N ASP A 80 -16.98 -14.76 -6.52
CA ASP A 80 -15.62 -14.22 -6.24
C ASP A 80 -14.68 -15.35 -5.82
N VAL A 81 -15.13 -16.24 -4.92
CA VAL A 81 -14.35 -17.42 -4.49
C VAL A 81 -14.03 -18.30 -5.68
N THR A 82 -15.05 -18.65 -6.49
CA THR A 82 -14.87 -19.50 -7.67
C THR A 82 -13.87 -18.90 -8.65
N SER A 83 -13.99 -17.61 -8.94
CA SER A 83 -13.08 -16.91 -9.85
C SER A 83 -11.63 -16.92 -9.37
N ARG A 84 -11.40 -16.74 -8.07
CA ARG A 84 -10.03 -16.71 -7.50
C ARG A 84 -9.34 -18.05 -7.50
N PHE A 85 -10.09 -19.14 -7.29
CA PHE A 85 -9.51 -20.46 -7.10
C PHE A 85 -9.60 -21.36 -8.35
N ILE A 86 -10.55 -21.13 -9.26
CA ILE A 86 -10.72 -21.95 -10.46
C ILE A 86 -10.08 -21.36 -11.70
N LEU A 87 -10.10 -20.03 -11.92
CA LEU A 87 -9.55 -19.42 -13.13
C LEU A 87 -8.03 -19.59 -13.29
N GLY A 88 -7.30 -19.92 -12.22
CA GLY A 88 -5.87 -20.27 -12.26
C GLY A 88 -5.56 -21.72 -12.61
N LEU A 89 -6.56 -22.58 -12.76
CA LEU A 89 -6.40 -24.04 -12.84
C LEU A 89 -6.46 -24.60 -14.28
N SER A 90 -6.02 -23.86 -15.27
CA SER A 90 -5.86 -24.38 -16.64
C SER A 90 -4.73 -25.41 -16.81
N ILE A 91 -4.14 -25.89 -15.71
CA ILE A 91 -3.08 -26.89 -15.72
C ILE A 91 -3.70 -28.23 -15.33
N GLU A 92 -3.76 -29.14 -16.29
CA GLU A 92 -4.16 -30.54 -16.07
C GLU A 92 -3.39 -31.15 -14.87
N GLY A 93 -4.15 -31.67 -13.88
CA GLY A 93 -3.58 -32.34 -12.72
C GLY A 93 -3.47 -31.54 -11.44
N TYR A 94 -3.86 -30.27 -11.41
CA TYR A 94 -3.87 -29.50 -10.16
C TYR A 94 -5.09 -29.87 -9.30
N GLU A 95 -4.82 -30.45 -8.14
CA GLU A 95 -5.88 -30.77 -7.19
C GLU A 95 -6.12 -29.59 -6.23
N LEU A 96 -7.37 -29.08 -6.19
CA LEU A 96 -7.79 -28.06 -5.24
C LEU A 96 -7.69 -28.57 -3.81
N ASP A 97 -7.30 -27.69 -2.89
CA ASP A 97 -7.38 -27.94 -1.46
C ASP A 97 -8.79 -28.38 -1.04
N THR A 98 -8.87 -29.28 -0.07
CA THR A 98 -10.16 -29.86 0.39
C THR A 98 -11.12 -28.78 0.88
N GLY A 99 -10.64 -27.79 1.66
CA GLY A 99 -11.47 -26.71 2.17
C GLY A 99 -11.98 -25.78 1.07
N VAL A 100 -11.19 -25.58 0.00
CA VAL A 100 -11.63 -24.84 -1.18
C VAL A 100 -12.74 -25.60 -1.92
N LYS A 101 -12.57 -26.91 -2.11
CA LYS A 101 -13.61 -27.78 -2.71
C LYS A 101 -14.91 -27.76 -1.91
N GLU A 102 -14.83 -27.89 -0.59
CA GLU A 102 -15.98 -27.82 0.30
C GLU A 102 -16.74 -26.51 0.14
N CYS A 103 -16.02 -25.39 0.12
CA CYS A 103 -16.62 -24.08 -0.04
C CYS A 103 -17.32 -23.95 -1.39
N ILE A 104 -16.67 -24.35 -2.50
CA ILE A 104 -17.25 -24.28 -3.83
C ILE A 104 -18.51 -25.17 -3.96
N LEU A 105 -18.48 -26.36 -3.37
CA LEU A 105 -19.64 -27.28 -3.39
C LEU A 105 -20.81 -26.77 -2.54
N ALA A 106 -20.51 -26.04 -1.45
CA ALA A 106 -21.53 -25.45 -0.59
C ALA A 106 -22.25 -24.24 -1.21
N LYS A 107 -21.76 -23.72 -2.34
CA LYS A 107 -22.36 -22.59 -3.10
C LYS A 107 -22.68 -21.40 -2.21
N THR A 108 -23.97 -21.05 -2.07
CA THR A 108 -24.43 -19.86 -1.30
C THR A 108 -24.19 -19.97 0.20
N ASN A 109 -23.92 -21.15 0.74
CA ASN A 109 -23.55 -21.33 2.15
C ASN A 109 -22.07 -21.06 2.42
N CYS A 110 -21.26 -20.95 1.35
CA CYS A 110 -19.89 -20.54 1.44
C CYS A 110 -19.75 -19.03 1.24
N ARG A 111 -18.92 -18.42 2.07
CA ARG A 111 -18.45 -17.04 1.90
C ARG A 111 -16.95 -16.96 2.17
N GLY A 112 -16.29 -15.97 1.61
CA GLY A 112 -14.89 -15.70 1.90
C GLY A 112 -14.74 -14.35 2.61
N TYR A 113 -13.68 -14.22 3.41
CA TYR A 113 -13.15 -12.95 3.88
C TYR A 113 -11.79 -12.73 3.24
N GLU A 114 -11.61 -11.59 2.62
CA GLU A 114 -10.32 -11.14 2.10
C GLU A 114 -9.82 -9.98 2.93
N ILE A 115 -8.66 -10.17 3.53
CA ILE A 115 -7.98 -9.19 4.36
C ILE A 115 -6.89 -8.54 3.53
N ASN A 116 -6.86 -7.20 3.46
CA ASN A 116 -5.83 -6.44 2.76
C ASN A 116 -5.35 -5.28 3.62
N GLU A 117 -4.32 -5.52 4.41
CA GLU A 117 -3.76 -4.53 5.32
C GLU A 117 -2.40 -4.06 4.88
N ARG A 118 -2.16 -2.76 4.96
CA ARG A 118 -0.87 -2.18 4.57
C ARG A 118 -0.58 -0.88 5.32
N VAL A 119 0.68 -0.71 5.67
CA VAL A 119 1.21 0.54 6.19
C VAL A 119 2.37 0.98 5.31
N ILE A 120 2.20 2.07 4.57
CA ILE A 120 3.22 2.62 3.67
C ILE A 120 3.53 4.05 4.07
N ARG A 121 4.80 4.33 4.33
CA ARG A 121 5.32 5.66 4.62
C ARG A 121 6.26 6.07 3.52
N ARG A 122 5.99 7.23 2.89
CA ARG A 122 6.83 7.82 1.86
C ARG A 122 7.40 9.13 2.36
N LYS A 123 8.70 9.29 2.25
CA LYS A 123 9.42 10.50 2.60
C LYS A 123 10.28 10.96 1.45
N ARG A 124 10.10 12.20 1.01
CA ARG A 124 11.03 12.80 0.07
C ARG A 124 12.28 13.29 0.81
N TYR A 125 13.42 13.19 0.14
CA TYR A 125 14.71 13.60 0.70
C TYR A 125 15.61 14.20 -0.39
N GLY A 126 16.65 14.94 0.03
CA GLY A 126 17.60 15.58 -0.87
C GLY A 126 17.41 17.09 -0.94
N SER A 127 17.71 17.70 -2.10
CA SER A 127 17.62 19.15 -2.29
C SER A 127 16.17 19.60 -2.45
N PHE A 128 15.72 20.49 -1.57
CA PHE A 128 14.40 21.11 -1.64
C PHE A 128 14.14 21.81 -2.98
N TRP A 129 15.09 22.61 -3.46
CA TRP A 129 14.95 23.35 -4.71
C TRP A 129 14.89 22.45 -5.94
N ALA A 130 15.69 21.37 -5.94
CA ALA A 130 15.65 20.41 -7.04
C ALA A 130 14.31 19.63 -7.08
N ASP A 131 13.70 19.35 -5.93
CA ASP A 131 12.37 18.72 -5.84
C ASP A 131 11.26 19.72 -6.20
N LEU A 132 11.29 20.93 -5.62
CA LEU A 132 10.30 21.98 -5.87
C LEU A 132 10.21 22.34 -7.36
N LEU A 133 11.36 22.49 -8.01
CA LEU A 133 11.45 22.80 -9.44
C LEU A 133 11.39 21.53 -10.32
N ASN A 134 11.06 20.38 -9.74
CA ASN A 134 10.90 19.11 -10.44
C ASN A 134 12.11 18.63 -11.27
N PHE A 135 13.32 19.11 -10.98
CA PHE A 135 14.55 18.64 -11.66
C PHE A 135 15.00 17.28 -11.15
N LYS A 136 14.88 17.05 -9.83
CA LYS A 136 15.31 15.81 -9.20
C LYS A 136 14.48 15.51 -7.96
N ARG A 137 13.78 14.38 -7.99
CA ARG A 137 12.97 13.90 -6.88
C ARG A 137 13.52 12.58 -6.35
N LYS A 138 13.74 12.53 -5.04
CA LYS A 138 14.14 11.32 -4.34
C LYS A 138 13.09 10.96 -3.31
N THR A 139 12.60 9.72 -3.35
CA THR A 139 11.60 9.21 -2.42
C THR A 139 12.12 7.96 -1.74
N ASP A 140 12.02 7.91 -0.43
CA ASP A 140 12.24 6.73 0.40
C ASP A 140 10.88 6.19 0.85
N THR A 141 10.60 4.92 0.54
CA THR A 141 9.35 4.24 0.86
C THR A 141 9.64 3.09 1.79
N VAL A 142 9.03 3.10 2.97
CA VAL A 142 9.15 2.02 3.96
C VAL A 142 7.77 1.57 4.41
N GLY A 143 7.64 0.30 4.76
CA GLY A 143 6.37 -0.21 5.24
C GLY A 143 6.27 -1.72 5.20
N TRP A 144 5.03 -2.21 5.24
CA TRP A 144 4.68 -3.61 5.13
C TRP A 144 3.28 -3.77 4.50
N ARG A 145 2.97 -4.96 4.03
CA ARG A 145 1.62 -5.36 3.63
C ARG A 145 1.35 -6.81 4.00
N PHE A 146 0.13 -7.09 4.39
CA PHE A 146 -0.38 -8.41 4.66
C PHE A 146 -1.67 -8.63 3.85
N SER A 147 -1.82 -9.82 3.28
CA SER A 147 -3.04 -10.24 2.61
C SER A 147 -3.42 -11.63 3.10
N GLY A 148 -4.69 -11.83 3.39
CA GLY A 148 -5.23 -13.12 3.84
C GLY A 148 -6.55 -13.43 3.16
N ILE A 149 -6.80 -14.70 2.90
CA ILE A 149 -8.09 -15.22 2.46
C ILE A 149 -8.53 -16.29 3.45
N ILE A 150 -9.77 -16.18 3.90
CA ILE A 150 -10.43 -17.16 4.79
C ILE A 150 -11.70 -17.61 4.08
N LEU A 151 -11.90 -18.92 3.93
CA LEU A 151 -13.16 -19.46 3.43
C LEU A 151 -13.95 -20.07 4.59
N ILE A 152 -15.24 -19.76 4.61
CA ILE A 152 -16.15 -20.10 5.71
C ILE A 152 -17.35 -20.84 5.11
N ASN A 153 -17.62 -22.05 5.61
CA ASN A 153 -18.76 -22.84 5.26
C ASN A 153 -19.61 -23.13 6.51
N ASN A 154 -20.89 -22.76 6.47
CA ASN A 154 -21.81 -22.91 7.59
C ASN A 154 -21.28 -22.36 8.93
N GLY A 155 -20.57 -21.22 8.90
CA GLY A 155 -20.05 -20.57 10.10
C GLY A 155 -18.72 -21.09 10.64
N ILE A 156 -18.12 -22.08 9.98
CA ILE A 156 -16.80 -22.64 10.35
C ILE A 156 -15.80 -22.33 9.24
N VAL A 157 -14.59 -21.94 9.61
CA VAL A 157 -13.47 -21.76 8.67
C VAL A 157 -13.10 -23.12 8.08
N VAL A 158 -13.09 -23.24 6.76
CA VAL A 158 -12.69 -24.47 6.05
C VAL A 158 -11.35 -24.34 5.35
N TYR A 159 -10.91 -23.11 5.09
CA TYR A 159 -9.64 -22.83 4.41
C TYR A 159 -9.08 -21.47 4.83
N LYS A 160 -7.77 -21.36 4.87
CA LYS A 160 -7.05 -20.08 5.01
C LYS A 160 -5.79 -20.05 4.16
N LEU A 161 -5.48 -18.89 3.63
CA LEU A 161 -4.24 -18.60 2.90
C LEU A 161 -3.76 -17.20 3.24
N SER A 162 -2.48 -17.03 3.52
CA SER A 162 -1.88 -15.71 3.74
C SER A 162 -0.68 -15.49 2.85
N SER A 163 -0.43 -14.22 2.56
CA SER A 163 0.72 -13.73 1.83
C SER A 163 1.06 -12.32 2.28
N GLY A 164 2.20 -11.80 1.88
CA GLY A 164 2.53 -10.40 2.17
C GLY A 164 3.99 -10.07 2.02
N GLN A 165 4.33 -8.86 2.42
CA GLN A 165 5.70 -8.36 2.49
C GLN A 165 5.94 -7.78 3.89
N PRO A 166 6.72 -8.45 4.74
CA PRO A 166 7.00 -7.98 6.10
C PRO A 166 7.82 -6.69 6.10
N ALA A 167 8.67 -6.50 5.10
CA ALA A 167 9.49 -5.31 4.98
C ALA A 167 9.49 -4.79 3.54
N ILE A 168 9.05 -3.55 3.38
CA ILE A 168 9.13 -2.79 2.14
C ILE A 168 10.13 -1.67 2.39
N HIS A 169 11.22 -1.64 1.59
CA HIS A 169 12.17 -0.54 1.59
C HIS A 169 12.62 -0.27 0.16
N GLU A 170 12.12 0.81 -0.41
CA GLU A 170 12.36 1.22 -1.78
C GLU A 170 12.86 2.66 -1.84
N LYS A 171 13.96 2.89 -2.55
CA LYS A 171 14.48 4.22 -2.85
C LYS A 171 14.32 4.51 -4.32
N LYS A 172 13.47 5.50 -4.64
CA LYS A 172 13.21 5.95 -6.01
C LYS A 172 13.89 7.30 -6.25
N GLU A 173 14.66 7.39 -7.33
CA GLU A 173 15.22 8.64 -7.84
C GLU A 173 14.64 8.91 -9.22
N GLN A 174 14.00 10.06 -9.38
CA GLN A 174 13.48 10.56 -10.65
C GLN A 174 14.26 11.83 -11.03
N LYS A 175 14.74 11.89 -12.26
CA LYS A 175 15.44 13.06 -12.82
C LYS A 175 14.66 13.55 -14.02
N ASN A 176 14.34 14.83 -14.03
CA ASN A 176 13.66 15.53 -15.10
C ASN A 176 14.57 16.67 -15.61
N PRO A 177 15.40 16.45 -16.62
CA PRO A 177 16.41 17.44 -17.05
C PRO A 177 15.83 18.80 -17.41
N LEU A 178 14.60 18.85 -17.94
CA LEU A 178 13.91 20.10 -18.30
C LEU A 178 13.04 20.65 -17.16
N GLY A 179 13.04 20.01 -15.99
CA GLY A 179 12.31 20.46 -14.79
C GLY A 179 10.82 20.73 -15.05
N PRO A 180 10.30 21.93 -14.71
CA PRO A 180 8.88 22.28 -14.88
C PRO A 180 8.41 22.26 -16.34
N LEU A 181 9.31 22.50 -17.30
CA LEU A 181 8.96 22.53 -18.73
C LEU A 181 8.58 21.14 -19.26
N GLN A 182 9.08 20.08 -18.63
CA GLN A 182 8.79 18.70 -19.04
C GLN A 182 7.35 18.27 -18.66
N SER A 183 6.77 18.86 -17.62
CA SER A 183 5.38 18.63 -17.23
C SER A 183 4.38 19.48 -17.99
N GLY A 184 4.82 20.58 -18.61
CA GLY A 184 3.98 21.44 -19.46
C GLY A 184 3.72 20.86 -20.85
N GLY A 185 4.61 20.00 -21.37
CA GLY A 185 4.45 19.35 -22.69
C GLY A 185 3.32 18.33 -22.73
N ILE A 186 3.05 17.64 -21.62
CA ILE A 186 1.97 16.64 -21.54
C ILE A 186 0.58 17.30 -21.61
N ALA A 187 0.46 18.56 -21.15
CA ALA A 187 -0.80 19.30 -21.25
C ALA A 187 -1.09 19.78 -22.69
N ALA A 188 -0.08 19.91 -23.52
CA ALA A 188 -0.25 20.30 -24.93
C ALA A 188 -0.71 19.11 -25.79
N ASP A 189 -0.24 17.89 -25.53
CA ASP A 189 -0.66 16.68 -26.26
C ASP A 189 -2.12 16.28 -25.96
N VAL A 190 -2.59 16.48 -24.73
CA VAL A 190 -3.98 16.18 -24.34
C VAL A 190 -4.98 17.15 -25.00
N LEU A 191 -4.56 18.38 -25.32
CA LEU A 191 -5.41 19.36 -26.00
C LEU A 191 -5.36 19.25 -27.55
N ALA A 192 -4.40 18.50 -28.09
CA ALA A 192 -4.28 18.28 -29.53
C ALA A 192 -5.11 17.09 -30.03
N ASP A 193 -5.56 16.20 -29.17
CA ASP A 193 -6.40 15.04 -29.52
C ASP A 193 -7.92 15.32 -29.50
N GLU A 194 -8.34 16.57 -29.20
CA GLU A 194 -9.75 16.99 -29.17
C GLU A 194 -10.18 17.87 -30.40
N PHE A 195 -9.40 17.90 -31.50
CA PHE A 195 -9.81 18.60 -32.72
C PHE A 195 -9.78 17.68 -33.91
#